data_77e0bf18e94caaea876bfe65268b91fc
#
_entry.id   77e0bf18e94caaea876bfe65268b91fc
#
_cell.length_a   1.000
_cell.length_b   1.000
_cell.length_c   1.000
_cell.angle_alpha   90.00
_cell.angle_beta   90.00
_cell.angle_gamma   90.00
#
_symmetry.space_group_name_H-M   'P 1'
#
loop_
_entity.id
_entity.type
_entity.pdbx_description
1 polymer ?
#
loop_
_entity_poly.entity_id
_entity_poly.type
_entity_poly.pdbx_seq_one_letter_code
_entity_poly.pdbx_strand_id
1 'polypeptide(L)'
;MKGISLHSVVPVRTEARETAEMSTQILFAEQCEILAEQARWYQVRLCQDGQEGWVDKKMLTPLSAEEEQKLPAEATAMVLMPMAYAVSENNGQTIPLTAGTRLCNYKDGRFELLGVGFRIDPSMVLTAPLPLDEPHLLQAVRFFLNIPYLWGGKNAMGMDCSGFTQVVLSLFGKHLLRNASEQATQGIEVNGLENAQAGDLAFFCKPQTNNANNSPAPLAGRGSGGGENVNHGNNENNGAHAPITHVGILIDKQRIIHCSGRVKVEKIDATGIFSIEQADAKHPQGQYTHQLLSIRRY
;
A
#
# COMPACT_ATOMS: atom_id res chain seq x y z
N MET A 1 -14.86 -9.44 19.25
CA MET A 1 -15.64 -10.17 18.23
C MET A 1 -15.01 -9.84 16.88
N LYS A 2 -14.79 -10.84 16.04
CA LYS A 2 -14.28 -10.58 14.68
C LYS A 2 -15.42 -10.42 13.68
N GLY A 3 -15.11 -9.76 12.59
CA GLY A 3 -15.94 -9.66 11.39
C GLY A 3 -15.13 -9.99 10.15
N ILE A 4 -15.82 -10.37 9.08
CA ILE A 4 -15.23 -10.73 7.79
C ILE A 4 -15.98 -10.07 6.64
N SER A 5 -15.27 -9.67 5.58
CA SER A 5 -15.90 -9.16 4.36
C SER A 5 -16.25 -10.29 3.40
N LEU A 6 -17.50 -10.36 2.97
CA LEU A 6 -17.97 -11.22 1.87
C LEU A 6 -18.15 -10.44 0.56
N HIS A 7 -17.80 -9.16 0.54
CA HIS A 7 -17.81 -8.29 -0.62
C HIS A 7 -16.41 -8.17 -1.23
N SER A 8 -16.34 -7.91 -2.52
CA SER A 8 -15.08 -7.74 -3.26
C SER A 8 -14.17 -6.69 -2.62
N VAL A 9 -14.75 -5.55 -2.28
CA VAL A 9 -14.05 -4.40 -1.66
C VAL A 9 -15.05 -3.63 -0.79
N VAL A 10 -14.65 -3.30 0.44
CA VAL A 10 -15.45 -2.54 1.40
C VAL A 10 -14.67 -1.30 1.85
N PRO A 11 -15.23 -0.09 1.73
CA PRO A 11 -14.57 1.12 2.20
C PRO A 11 -14.55 1.18 3.73
N VAL A 12 -13.42 1.54 4.30
CA VAL A 12 -13.24 1.88 5.70
C VAL A 12 -13.13 3.40 5.82
N ARG A 13 -13.96 4.00 6.64
CA ARG A 13 -14.08 5.45 6.78
C ARG A 13 -13.46 5.96 8.07
N THR A 14 -13.02 7.21 8.06
CA THR A 14 -12.49 7.86 9.28
C THR A 14 -13.56 8.14 10.32
N GLU A 15 -14.83 8.27 9.91
CA GLU A 15 -15.98 8.54 10.79
C GLU A 15 -17.19 7.69 10.37
N ALA A 16 -18.14 7.49 11.29
CA ALA A 16 -19.38 6.71 11.10
C ALA A 16 -20.40 7.42 10.20
N ARG A 17 -20.02 7.80 8.98
CA ARG A 17 -20.87 8.47 7.98
C ARG A 17 -20.37 8.25 6.55
N GLU A 18 -21.29 8.23 5.58
CA GLU A 18 -20.98 7.97 4.16
C GLU A 18 -20.06 9.00 3.52
N THR A 19 -20.14 10.26 3.95
CA THR A 19 -19.38 11.37 3.39
C THR A 19 -18.00 11.54 4.04
N ALA A 20 -17.66 10.69 5.03
CA ALA A 20 -16.35 10.73 5.65
C ALA A 20 -15.26 10.22 4.68
N GLU A 21 -14.04 10.67 4.91
CA GLU A 21 -12.87 10.24 4.17
C GLU A 21 -12.70 8.71 4.25
N MET A 22 -12.34 8.10 3.12
CA MET A 22 -11.94 6.69 3.07
C MET A 22 -10.47 6.57 3.47
N SER A 23 -10.19 5.90 4.58
CA SER A 23 -8.83 5.69 5.09
C SER A 23 -8.16 4.47 4.47
N THR A 24 -8.95 3.42 4.20
CA THR A 24 -8.50 2.17 3.58
C THR A 24 -9.69 1.37 3.05
N GLN A 25 -9.43 0.15 2.59
CA GLN A 25 -10.44 -0.80 2.13
C GLN A 25 -10.19 -2.18 2.75
N ILE A 26 -11.27 -2.93 2.97
CA ILE A 26 -11.22 -4.36 3.31
C ILE A 26 -11.48 -5.13 2.02
N LEU A 27 -10.65 -6.09 1.69
CA LEU A 27 -10.84 -6.98 0.55
C LEU A 27 -11.69 -8.20 0.94
N PHE A 28 -12.14 -8.97 -0.05
CA PHE A 28 -12.87 -10.21 0.18
C PHE A 28 -12.09 -11.15 1.12
N ALA A 29 -12.78 -11.75 2.07
CA ALA A 29 -12.26 -12.65 3.10
C ALA A 29 -11.26 -12.01 4.10
N GLU A 30 -10.98 -10.70 4.00
CA GLU A 30 -10.21 -10.02 5.05
C GLU A 30 -11.01 -9.91 6.34
N GLN A 31 -10.33 -10.17 7.46
CA GLN A 31 -10.89 -10.13 8.80
C GLN A 31 -10.54 -8.83 9.51
N CYS A 32 -11.43 -8.41 10.41
CA CYS A 32 -11.18 -7.29 11.32
C CYS A 32 -11.74 -7.59 12.71
N GLU A 33 -11.22 -6.91 13.72
CA GLU A 33 -11.80 -6.84 15.05
C GLU A 33 -12.91 -5.78 15.06
N ILE A 34 -14.09 -6.11 15.56
CA ILE A 34 -15.16 -5.15 15.82
C ILE A 34 -14.93 -4.59 17.24
N LEU A 35 -14.53 -3.31 17.28
CA LEU A 35 -14.18 -2.60 18.52
C LEU A 35 -15.39 -1.96 19.20
N ALA A 36 -16.29 -1.37 18.38
CA ALA A 36 -17.49 -0.70 18.84
C ALA A 36 -18.59 -0.73 17.78
N GLU A 37 -19.79 -0.38 18.22
CA GLU A 37 -20.98 -0.30 17.38
C GLU A 37 -21.68 1.04 17.60
N GLN A 38 -22.00 1.74 16.51
CA GLN A 38 -22.74 3.01 16.54
C GLN A 38 -23.77 3.04 15.40
N ALA A 39 -25.04 3.03 15.73
CA ALA A 39 -26.15 2.99 14.77
C ALA A 39 -25.92 1.90 13.70
N ARG A 40 -25.78 2.27 12.43
CA ARG A 40 -25.54 1.33 11.32
C ARG A 40 -24.06 1.06 11.04
N TRP A 41 -23.13 1.49 11.89
CA TRP A 41 -21.68 1.38 11.69
C TRP A 41 -21.03 0.49 12.72
N TYR A 42 -19.98 -0.23 12.30
CA TYR A 42 -19.01 -0.86 13.16
C TYR A 42 -17.70 -0.06 13.14
N GLN A 43 -17.14 0.22 14.31
CA GLN A 43 -15.74 0.60 14.41
C GLN A 43 -14.91 -0.68 14.37
N VAL A 44 -13.93 -0.71 13.48
CA VAL A 44 -13.13 -1.91 13.22
C VAL A 44 -11.64 -1.62 13.28
N ARG A 45 -10.85 -2.66 13.59
CA ARG A 45 -9.41 -2.71 13.40
C ARG A 45 -9.10 -3.86 12.45
N LEU A 46 -8.43 -3.57 11.33
CA LEU A 46 -8.05 -4.59 10.36
C LEU A 46 -6.99 -5.52 10.94
N CYS A 47 -7.17 -6.84 10.80
CA CYS A 47 -6.23 -7.82 11.35
C CYS A 47 -4.88 -7.82 10.62
N GLN A 48 -4.82 -7.34 9.35
CA GLN A 48 -3.61 -7.40 8.54
C GLN A 48 -2.60 -6.29 8.84
N ASP A 49 -3.07 -5.07 9.10
CA ASP A 49 -2.21 -3.89 9.21
C ASP A 49 -2.54 -2.99 10.42
N GLY A 50 -3.56 -3.38 11.20
CA GLY A 50 -3.96 -2.64 12.40
C GLY A 50 -4.71 -1.34 12.12
N GLN A 51 -4.99 -1.00 10.84
CA GLN A 51 -5.70 0.23 10.49
C GLN A 51 -7.10 0.23 11.11
N GLU A 52 -7.46 1.33 11.76
CA GLU A 52 -8.79 1.51 12.36
C GLU A 52 -9.68 2.40 11.50
N GLY A 53 -10.99 2.21 11.66
CA GLY A 53 -12.00 3.04 11.03
C GLY A 53 -13.41 2.48 11.15
N TRP A 54 -14.31 2.99 10.32
CA TRP A 54 -15.74 2.69 10.38
C TRP A 54 -16.21 2.01 9.10
N VAL A 55 -17.00 0.94 9.26
CA VAL A 55 -17.59 0.16 8.16
C VAL A 55 -19.10 0.09 8.35
N ASP A 56 -19.88 0.25 7.28
CA ASP A 56 -21.33 0.02 7.32
C ASP A 56 -21.60 -1.47 7.64
N LYS A 57 -22.46 -1.74 8.61
CA LYS A 57 -22.86 -3.09 9.05
C LYS A 57 -23.32 -3.99 7.91
N LYS A 58 -23.90 -3.44 6.84
CA LYS A 58 -24.32 -4.20 5.66
C LYS A 58 -23.17 -4.84 4.89
N MET A 59 -21.96 -4.33 5.06
CA MET A 59 -20.79 -4.74 4.30
C MET A 59 -19.84 -5.65 5.10
N LEU A 60 -20.18 -5.95 6.35
CA LEU A 60 -19.35 -6.78 7.23
C LEU A 60 -20.21 -7.84 7.90
N THR A 61 -19.76 -9.08 7.88
CA THR A 61 -20.41 -10.21 8.53
C THR A 61 -19.70 -10.46 9.87
N PRO A 62 -20.37 -10.24 11.03
CA PRO A 62 -19.83 -10.67 12.32
C PRO A 62 -19.68 -12.19 12.35
N LEU A 63 -18.58 -12.67 12.93
CA LEU A 63 -18.28 -14.09 13.06
C LEU A 63 -18.73 -14.62 14.43
N SER A 64 -19.39 -15.76 14.45
CA SER A 64 -19.55 -16.56 15.66
C SER A 64 -18.22 -17.15 16.10
N ALA A 65 -18.11 -17.54 17.37
CA ALA A 65 -16.90 -18.21 17.87
C ALA A 65 -16.58 -19.52 17.12
N GLU A 66 -17.61 -20.23 16.68
CA GLU A 66 -17.45 -21.45 15.89
C GLU A 66 -16.91 -21.18 14.48
N GLU A 67 -17.41 -20.14 13.80
CA GLU A 67 -16.92 -19.72 12.48
C GLU A 67 -15.50 -19.19 12.56
N GLU A 68 -15.17 -18.41 13.59
CA GLU A 68 -13.80 -17.91 13.80
C GLU A 68 -12.80 -19.07 13.98
N GLN A 69 -13.17 -20.11 14.71
CA GLN A 69 -12.31 -21.30 14.89
C GLN A 69 -12.12 -22.13 13.61
N LYS A 70 -13.10 -22.08 12.69
CA LYS A 70 -13.01 -22.80 11.40
C LYS A 70 -12.20 -22.09 10.35
N LEU A 71 -12.01 -20.77 10.50
CA LEU A 71 -11.17 -20.01 9.57
C LEU A 71 -9.69 -20.36 9.82
N PRO A 72 -8.93 -20.69 8.77
CA PRO A 72 -7.50 -20.96 8.94
C PRO A 72 -6.79 -19.68 9.38
N ALA A 73 -5.75 -19.85 10.20
CA ALA A 73 -4.92 -18.74 10.68
C ALA A 73 -4.23 -18.00 9.52
N GLU A 74 -3.90 -18.74 8.45
CA GLU A 74 -3.23 -18.19 7.27
C GLU A 74 -3.94 -18.63 5.98
N ALA A 75 -3.95 -17.75 4.99
CA ALA A 75 -4.40 -18.09 3.65
C ALA A 75 -3.37 -19.01 2.96
N THR A 76 -3.86 -19.96 2.18
CA THR A 76 -3.01 -20.90 1.44
C THR A 76 -2.66 -20.41 0.03
N ALA A 77 -3.28 -19.32 -0.41
CA ALA A 77 -3.03 -18.71 -1.72
C ALA A 77 -3.46 -17.25 -1.74
N MET A 78 -3.09 -16.53 -2.80
CA MET A 78 -3.41 -15.11 -3.00
C MET A 78 -3.74 -14.82 -4.46
N VAL A 79 -4.69 -13.93 -4.72
CA VAL A 79 -4.98 -13.45 -6.07
C VAL A 79 -3.80 -12.60 -6.57
N LEU A 80 -3.25 -12.98 -7.71
CA LEU A 80 -2.13 -12.30 -8.38
C LEU A 80 -2.60 -11.11 -9.21
N MET A 81 -3.66 -11.32 -9.99
CA MET A 81 -4.08 -10.37 -11.01
C MET A 81 -4.88 -9.21 -10.39
N PRO A 82 -4.72 -7.97 -10.90
CA PRO A 82 -5.51 -6.83 -10.42
C PRO A 82 -7.00 -7.09 -10.41
N MET A 83 -7.50 -7.92 -11.34
CA MET A 83 -8.89 -8.39 -11.33
C MET A 83 -8.96 -9.86 -11.73
N ALA A 84 -9.64 -10.64 -10.91
CA ALA A 84 -9.98 -12.03 -11.12
C ALA A 84 -11.46 -12.24 -10.77
N TYR A 85 -12.04 -13.37 -11.16
CA TYR A 85 -13.41 -13.70 -10.87
C TYR A 85 -13.52 -15.06 -10.20
N ALA A 86 -14.17 -15.09 -9.04
CA ALA A 86 -14.54 -16.34 -8.39
C ALA A 86 -16.03 -16.62 -8.59
N VAL A 87 -16.38 -17.87 -8.83
CA VAL A 87 -17.75 -18.32 -9.00
C VAL A 87 -18.15 -19.17 -7.81
N SER A 88 -19.21 -18.77 -7.10
CA SER A 88 -19.80 -19.53 -5.99
C SER A 88 -20.40 -20.84 -6.47
N GLU A 89 -20.03 -21.95 -5.85
CA GLU A 89 -20.59 -23.28 -6.17
C GLU A 89 -22.03 -23.45 -5.67
N ASN A 90 -22.45 -22.66 -4.68
CA ASN A 90 -23.79 -22.76 -4.11
C ASN A 90 -24.89 -22.17 -5.00
N ASN A 91 -24.59 -21.07 -5.70
CA ASN A 91 -25.61 -20.32 -6.45
C ASN A 91 -25.14 -19.83 -7.84
N GLY A 92 -23.90 -20.12 -8.24
CA GLY A 92 -23.32 -19.71 -9.52
C GLY A 92 -23.02 -18.20 -9.63
N GLN A 93 -23.16 -17.44 -8.56
CA GLN A 93 -22.84 -16.00 -8.58
C GLN A 93 -21.35 -15.76 -8.71
N THR A 94 -21.01 -14.75 -9.50
CA THR A 94 -19.62 -14.33 -9.72
C THR A 94 -19.28 -13.19 -8.79
N ILE A 95 -18.11 -13.29 -8.13
CA ILE A 95 -17.54 -12.24 -7.27
C ILE A 95 -16.23 -11.79 -7.90
N PRO A 96 -16.08 -10.48 -8.25
CA PRO A 96 -14.79 -9.94 -8.66
C PRO A 96 -13.84 -9.88 -7.45
N LEU A 97 -12.63 -10.37 -7.64
CA LEU A 97 -11.55 -10.33 -6.65
C LEU A 97 -10.40 -9.49 -7.19
N THR A 98 -9.65 -8.86 -6.31
CA THR A 98 -8.50 -8.01 -6.68
C THR A 98 -7.19 -8.62 -6.17
N ALA A 99 -6.07 -8.24 -6.76
CA ALA A 99 -4.75 -8.64 -6.29
C ALA A 99 -4.58 -8.39 -4.79
N GLY A 100 -3.90 -9.30 -4.11
CA GLY A 100 -3.75 -9.26 -2.66
C GLY A 100 -4.89 -9.93 -1.89
N THR A 101 -6.03 -10.27 -2.55
CA THR A 101 -7.09 -11.05 -1.91
C THR A 101 -6.56 -12.42 -1.49
N ARG A 102 -6.67 -12.75 -0.22
CA ARG A 102 -6.20 -14.01 0.36
C ARG A 102 -7.26 -15.09 0.27
N LEU A 103 -6.87 -16.26 -0.20
CA LEU A 103 -7.75 -17.41 -0.40
C LEU A 103 -7.46 -18.48 0.62
N CYS A 104 -8.46 -18.79 1.45
CA CYS A 104 -8.38 -19.86 2.45
C CYS A 104 -8.65 -21.22 1.81
N ASN A 105 -7.96 -22.27 2.30
CA ASN A 105 -8.18 -23.66 1.86
C ASN A 105 -8.13 -23.83 0.33
N TYR A 106 -7.28 -23.05 -0.35
CA TYR A 106 -7.14 -23.11 -1.80
C TYR A 106 -6.48 -24.42 -2.26
N LYS A 107 -7.08 -25.05 -3.23
CA LYS A 107 -6.53 -26.22 -3.92
C LYS A 107 -7.06 -26.29 -5.36
N ASP A 108 -6.16 -26.34 -6.32
CA ASP A 108 -6.45 -26.61 -7.75
C ASP A 108 -7.61 -25.77 -8.34
N GLY A 109 -7.62 -24.46 -8.09
CA GLY A 109 -8.66 -23.54 -8.60
C GLY A 109 -9.94 -23.51 -7.76
N ARG A 110 -9.94 -24.15 -6.60
CA ARG A 110 -11.07 -24.11 -5.65
C ARG A 110 -10.61 -23.60 -4.29
N PHE A 111 -11.43 -22.79 -3.65
CA PHE A 111 -11.24 -22.37 -2.27
C PHE A 111 -12.58 -22.35 -1.52
N GLU A 112 -12.54 -22.24 -0.20
CA GLU A 112 -13.73 -22.27 0.63
C GLU A 112 -13.70 -21.12 1.65
N LEU A 113 -14.86 -20.49 1.86
CA LEU A 113 -15.05 -19.48 2.90
C LEU A 113 -16.41 -19.70 3.58
N LEU A 114 -16.40 -19.89 4.91
CA LEU A 114 -17.60 -20.10 5.74
C LEU A 114 -18.54 -21.19 5.18
N GLY A 115 -18.00 -22.31 4.72
CA GLY A 115 -18.78 -23.44 4.18
C GLY A 115 -19.29 -23.22 2.75
N VAL A 116 -18.93 -22.12 2.10
CA VAL A 116 -19.23 -21.86 0.68
C VAL A 116 -18.01 -22.15 -0.16
N GLY A 117 -18.12 -23.06 -1.13
CA GLY A 117 -17.09 -23.34 -2.13
C GLY A 117 -17.13 -22.32 -3.27
N PHE A 118 -15.93 -21.98 -3.76
CA PHE A 118 -15.73 -21.06 -4.89
C PHE A 118 -14.74 -21.66 -5.88
N ARG A 119 -14.94 -21.37 -7.17
CA ARG A 119 -13.97 -21.68 -8.24
C ARG A 119 -13.37 -20.39 -8.79
N ILE A 120 -12.07 -20.45 -9.04
CA ILE A 120 -11.29 -19.36 -9.65
C ILE A 120 -10.28 -19.97 -10.63
N ASP A 121 -9.95 -19.26 -11.71
CA ASP A 121 -8.91 -19.69 -12.65
C ASP A 121 -7.56 -19.79 -11.91
N PRO A 122 -6.91 -20.97 -11.88
CA PRO A 122 -5.63 -21.16 -11.21
C PRO A 122 -4.52 -20.23 -11.72
N SER A 123 -4.57 -19.81 -12.98
CA SER A 123 -3.58 -18.88 -13.56
C SER A 123 -3.63 -17.47 -12.94
N MET A 124 -4.72 -17.15 -12.23
CA MET A 124 -4.91 -15.85 -11.54
C MET A 124 -4.42 -15.87 -10.09
N VAL A 125 -3.85 -17.00 -9.62
CA VAL A 125 -3.59 -17.24 -8.19
C VAL A 125 -2.12 -17.61 -7.96
N LEU A 126 -1.55 -17.07 -6.89
CA LEU A 126 -0.26 -17.48 -6.34
C LEU A 126 -0.48 -18.44 -5.16
N THR A 127 0.20 -19.58 -5.18
CA THR A 127 0.26 -20.54 -4.07
C THR A 127 1.54 -20.43 -3.23
N ALA A 128 2.46 -19.56 -3.66
CA ALA A 128 3.66 -19.19 -2.93
C ALA A 128 4.05 -17.75 -3.32
N PRO A 129 4.72 -17.00 -2.44
CA PRO A 129 5.24 -15.67 -2.78
C PRO A 129 6.21 -15.73 -3.97
N LEU A 130 6.18 -14.70 -4.81
CA LEU A 130 7.16 -14.51 -5.88
C LEU A 130 8.55 -14.18 -5.28
N PRO A 131 9.66 -14.55 -5.95
CA PRO A 131 10.99 -14.03 -5.61
C PRO A 131 11.03 -12.50 -5.80
N LEU A 132 11.57 -11.78 -4.81
CA LEU A 132 11.68 -10.32 -4.89
C LEU A 132 12.98 -9.94 -5.60
N ASP A 133 12.93 -9.90 -6.93
CA ASP A 133 13.98 -9.44 -7.82
C ASP A 133 13.39 -8.59 -8.97
N GLU A 134 14.25 -7.94 -9.77
CA GLU A 134 13.81 -7.04 -10.82
C GLU A 134 12.92 -7.73 -11.89
N PRO A 135 13.26 -8.93 -12.44
CA PRO A 135 12.42 -9.59 -13.43
C PRO A 135 11.02 -9.91 -12.95
N HIS A 136 10.89 -10.49 -11.73
CA HIS A 136 9.59 -10.84 -11.16
C HIS A 136 8.79 -9.60 -10.75
N LEU A 137 9.48 -8.56 -10.23
CA LEU A 137 8.83 -7.28 -9.93
C LEU A 137 8.24 -6.65 -11.19
N LEU A 138 9.02 -6.54 -12.28
CA LEU A 138 8.53 -6.01 -13.55
C LEU A 138 7.37 -6.82 -14.12
N GLN A 139 7.43 -8.15 -14.01
CA GLN A 139 6.35 -9.03 -14.44
C GLN A 139 5.06 -8.79 -13.65
N ALA A 140 5.15 -8.64 -12.33
CA ALA A 140 3.99 -8.40 -11.48
C ALA A 140 3.40 -7.01 -11.70
N VAL A 141 4.21 -5.96 -11.66
CA VAL A 141 3.73 -4.56 -11.68
C VAL A 141 3.16 -4.12 -13.02
N ARG A 142 3.51 -4.79 -14.14
CA ARG A 142 2.97 -4.44 -15.48
C ARG A 142 1.45 -4.46 -15.54
N PHE A 143 0.80 -5.31 -14.75
CA PHE A 143 -0.65 -5.42 -14.70
C PHE A 143 -1.31 -4.28 -13.91
N PHE A 144 -0.53 -3.54 -13.09
CA PHE A 144 -1.02 -2.42 -12.30
C PHE A 144 -0.85 -1.07 -13.02
N LEU A 145 -0.06 -1.00 -14.10
CA LEU A 145 0.14 0.24 -14.84
C LEU A 145 -1.19 0.87 -15.26
N ASN A 146 -1.28 2.19 -15.11
CA ASN A 146 -2.45 3.02 -15.41
C ASN A 146 -3.66 2.81 -14.49
N ILE A 147 -3.59 2.00 -13.42
CA ILE A 147 -4.62 2.04 -12.38
C ILE A 147 -4.66 3.47 -11.82
N PRO A 148 -5.85 4.11 -11.77
CA PRO A 148 -5.96 5.49 -11.33
C PRO A 148 -5.66 5.64 -9.84
N TYR A 149 -5.24 6.84 -9.44
CA TYR A 149 -5.09 7.18 -8.03
C TYR A 149 -6.46 7.33 -7.37
N LEU A 150 -6.63 6.66 -6.24
CA LEU A 150 -7.80 6.79 -5.38
C LEU A 150 -7.32 6.82 -3.93
N TRP A 151 -7.55 7.94 -3.24
CA TRP A 151 -7.20 8.08 -1.82
C TRP A 151 -7.85 6.98 -0.97
N GLY A 152 -7.07 6.29 -0.13
CA GLY A 152 -7.52 5.13 0.65
C GLY A 152 -7.71 3.85 -0.14
N GLY A 153 -7.49 3.86 -1.46
CA GLY A 153 -7.71 2.70 -2.34
C GLY A 153 -6.58 1.67 -2.28
N LYS A 154 -6.94 0.39 -2.41
CA LYS A 154 -5.99 -0.74 -2.58
C LYS A 154 -6.54 -1.84 -3.50
N ASN A 155 -7.21 -1.46 -4.59
CA ASN A 155 -7.80 -2.41 -5.55
C ASN A 155 -7.61 -1.97 -7.01
N ALA A 156 -7.98 -2.85 -7.95
CA ALA A 156 -7.81 -2.64 -9.38
C ALA A 156 -8.52 -1.40 -9.97
N MET A 157 -9.53 -0.85 -9.27
CA MET A 157 -10.28 0.32 -9.73
C MET A 157 -9.69 1.64 -9.21
N GLY A 158 -8.74 1.58 -8.29
CA GLY A 158 -8.03 2.72 -7.77
C GLY A 158 -7.18 2.38 -6.55
N MET A 159 -5.97 2.95 -6.52
CA MET A 159 -4.99 2.76 -5.45
C MET A 159 -4.40 4.11 -5.04
N ASP A 160 -4.09 4.28 -3.75
CA ASP A 160 -3.14 5.32 -3.34
C ASP A 160 -1.70 4.80 -3.34
N CYS A 161 -0.73 5.65 -3.03
CA CYS A 161 0.68 5.29 -3.09
C CYS A 161 1.04 4.13 -2.15
N SER A 162 0.60 4.18 -0.89
CA SER A 162 0.88 3.14 0.12
C SER A 162 0.01 1.89 -0.06
N GLY A 163 -1.23 2.02 -0.56
CA GLY A 163 -2.07 0.88 -0.92
C GLY A 163 -1.49 0.11 -2.11
N PHE A 164 -0.92 0.80 -3.10
CA PHE A 164 -0.19 0.18 -4.21
C PHE A 164 1.02 -0.62 -3.70
N THR A 165 1.89 -0.02 -2.88
CA THR A 165 3.06 -0.72 -2.33
C THR A 165 2.66 -1.90 -1.45
N GLN A 166 1.61 -1.74 -0.62
CA GLN A 166 1.08 -2.79 0.24
C GLN A 166 0.60 -4.01 -0.57
N VAL A 167 -0.20 -3.78 -1.63
CA VAL A 167 -0.72 -4.87 -2.48
C VAL A 167 0.40 -5.52 -3.28
N VAL A 168 1.25 -4.74 -3.95
CA VAL A 168 2.33 -5.31 -4.77
C VAL A 168 3.30 -6.12 -3.92
N LEU A 169 3.80 -5.58 -2.81
CA LEU A 169 4.79 -6.30 -1.98
C LEU A 169 4.18 -7.50 -1.25
N SER A 170 2.86 -7.54 -1.06
CA SER A 170 2.20 -8.76 -0.54
C SER A 170 2.35 -9.96 -1.48
N LEU A 171 2.43 -9.75 -2.80
CA LEU A 171 2.69 -10.81 -3.80
C LEU A 171 4.08 -11.43 -3.63
N PHE A 172 5.00 -10.70 -3.01
CA PHE A 172 6.37 -11.12 -2.68
C PHE A 172 6.51 -11.56 -1.20
N GLY A 173 5.38 -11.79 -0.51
CA GLY A 173 5.36 -12.24 0.88
C GLY A 173 5.74 -11.17 1.92
N LYS A 174 5.73 -9.89 1.55
CA LYS A 174 6.01 -8.79 2.47
C LYS A 174 4.73 -8.17 3.01
N HIS A 175 4.70 -7.89 4.32
CA HIS A 175 3.55 -7.30 5.00
C HIS A 175 3.85 -5.88 5.41
N LEU A 176 3.16 -4.92 4.78
CA LEU A 176 3.32 -3.50 5.04
C LEU A 176 2.15 -2.95 5.84
N LEU A 177 2.43 -1.97 6.69
CA LEU A 177 1.42 -1.14 7.32
C LEU A 177 0.70 -0.29 6.27
N ARG A 178 -0.43 0.32 6.64
CA ARG A 178 -1.30 0.99 5.66
C ARG A 178 -0.75 2.30 5.13
N ASN A 179 -0.23 3.15 6.00
CA ASN A 179 0.16 4.51 5.63
C ASN A 179 1.65 4.61 5.24
N ALA A 180 1.99 5.48 4.31
CA ALA A 180 3.39 5.66 3.87
C ALA A 180 4.34 6.01 5.04
N SER A 181 3.89 6.84 5.98
CA SER A 181 4.68 7.19 7.17
C SER A 181 4.93 6.00 8.09
N GLU A 182 3.96 5.09 8.22
CA GLU A 182 4.10 3.85 8.99
C GLU A 182 4.98 2.84 8.27
N GLN A 183 4.83 2.68 6.95
CA GLN A 183 5.71 1.85 6.13
C GLN A 183 7.17 2.28 6.29
N ALA A 184 7.46 3.58 6.36
CA ALA A 184 8.82 4.08 6.55
C ALA A 184 9.45 3.71 7.91
N THR A 185 8.67 3.28 8.89
CA THR A 185 9.19 2.77 10.17
C THR A 185 9.56 1.29 10.13
N GLN A 186 9.13 0.57 9.10
CA GLN A 186 9.40 -0.86 8.92
C GLN A 186 10.71 -1.07 8.13
N GLY A 187 11.19 -2.32 8.15
CA GLY A 187 12.35 -2.75 7.37
C GLY A 187 13.67 -2.12 7.81
N ILE A 188 14.69 -2.26 6.98
CA ILE A 188 16.06 -1.83 7.22
C ILE A 188 16.35 -0.60 6.37
N GLU A 189 17.02 0.41 6.93
CA GLU A 189 17.41 1.60 6.20
C GLU A 189 18.49 1.28 5.15
N VAL A 190 18.29 1.80 3.94
CA VAL A 190 19.23 1.72 2.82
C VAL A 190 19.86 3.09 2.61
N ASN A 191 21.17 3.17 2.80
CA ASN A 191 21.93 4.42 2.66
C ASN A 191 22.21 4.73 1.19
N GLY A 192 21.40 5.63 0.60
CA GLY A 192 21.55 6.13 -0.77
C GLY A 192 21.04 5.16 -1.84
N LEU A 193 20.76 5.74 -3.01
CA LEU A 193 20.27 4.99 -4.19
C LEU A 193 21.33 4.03 -4.76
N GLU A 194 22.62 4.29 -4.54
CA GLU A 194 23.71 3.43 -4.98
C GLU A 194 23.67 2.04 -4.34
N ASN A 195 23.06 1.91 -3.16
CA ASN A 195 22.88 0.66 -2.43
C ASN A 195 21.49 0.05 -2.62
N ALA A 196 20.59 0.73 -3.34
CA ALA A 196 19.23 0.30 -3.55
C ALA A 196 19.13 -0.90 -4.50
N GLN A 197 18.10 -1.71 -4.29
CA GLN A 197 17.76 -2.90 -5.05
C GLN A 197 16.29 -2.88 -5.47
N ALA A 198 15.94 -3.72 -6.44
CA ALA A 198 14.55 -3.93 -6.82
C ALA A 198 13.70 -4.36 -5.63
N GLY A 199 12.56 -3.71 -5.45
CA GLY A 199 11.64 -3.97 -4.33
C GLY A 199 11.89 -3.12 -3.09
N ASP A 200 13.00 -2.38 -2.99
CA ASP A 200 13.16 -1.39 -1.93
C ASP A 200 12.10 -0.29 -2.05
N LEU A 201 11.60 0.21 -0.92
CA LEU A 201 10.66 1.34 -0.90
C LEU A 201 11.39 2.66 -0.71
N ALA A 202 11.09 3.63 -1.57
CA ALA A 202 11.56 5.01 -1.44
C ALA A 202 10.41 5.88 -0.91
N PHE A 203 10.72 6.73 0.08
CA PHE A 203 9.78 7.60 0.80
C PHE A 203 10.11 9.06 0.53
N PHE A 204 9.06 9.87 0.38
CA PHE A 204 9.19 11.24 -0.10
C PHE A 204 8.36 12.23 0.70
N CYS A 205 8.80 13.51 0.67
CA CYS A 205 7.98 14.67 1.02
C CYS A 205 7.65 15.51 -0.23
N LYS A 206 6.82 16.52 -0.05
CA LYS A 206 6.61 17.54 -1.07
C LYS A 206 7.92 18.32 -1.29
N PRO A 207 8.28 18.68 -2.55
CA PRO A 207 9.44 19.52 -2.80
C PRO A 207 9.30 20.84 -2.03
N GLN A 208 10.38 21.29 -1.40
CA GLN A 208 10.40 22.62 -0.80
C GLN A 208 10.49 23.65 -1.93
N THR A 209 9.48 24.49 -2.05
CA THR A 209 9.51 25.64 -2.98
C THR A 209 10.36 26.75 -2.37
N ASN A 210 11.68 26.68 -2.54
CA ASN A 210 12.51 27.85 -2.28
C ASN A 210 12.35 28.84 -3.45
N ASN A 211 12.00 30.08 -3.15
CA ASN A 211 11.82 31.19 -4.09
C ASN A 211 13.13 31.68 -4.75
N ALA A 212 14.14 30.82 -4.93
CA ALA A 212 15.34 31.13 -5.69
C ALA A 212 15.97 29.81 -6.19
N ASN A 213 15.89 29.59 -7.51
CA ASN A 213 16.53 28.48 -8.24
C ASN A 213 16.13 27.06 -7.77
N ASN A 214 15.18 26.48 -8.46
CA ASN A 214 14.51 25.17 -8.33
C ASN A 214 15.43 23.93 -8.31
N SER A 215 16.43 23.87 -7.45
CA SER A 215 17.12 22.63 -7.10
C SER A 215 17.00 22.45 -5.58
N PRO A 216 16.33 21.38 -5.08
CA PRO A 216 16.42 21.04 -3.66
C PRO A 216 17.87 20.73 -3.31
N ALA A 217 18.34 21.17 -2.15
CA ALA A 217 19.69 20.88 -1.69
C ALA A 217 19.90 19.36 -1.52
N PRO A 218 21.03 18.80 -1.96
CA PRO A 218 21.37 17.40 -1.72
C PRO A 218 21.41 17.11 -0.21
N LEU A 219 20.93 15.95 0.20
CA LEU A 219 21.04 15.47 1.58
C LEU A 219 22.51 15.40 1.98
N ALA A 220 22.95 16.31 2.88
CA ALA A 220 24.30 16.30 3.42
C ALA A 220 24.49 15.01 4.25
N GLY A 221 25.46 14.20 3.85
CA GLY A 221 25.90 13.04 4.61
C GLY A 221 26.32 13.45 6.02
N ARG A 222 25.90 12.71 7.03
CA ARG A 222 26.30 12.91 8.43
C ARG A 222 27.80 12.67 8.57
N GLY A 223 28.58 13.74 8.65
CA GLY A 223 29.95 13.72 9.15
C GLY A 223 29.95 13.94 10.65
N SER A 224 30.57 13.02 11.37
CA SER A 224 30.86 13.11 12.80
C SER A 224 31.93 14.17 13.07
N GLY A 225 31.71 15.12 13.99
CA GLY A 225 32.76 16.03 14.49
C GLY A 225 32.22 16.97 15.54
N GLY A 226 32.66 16.79 16.79
CA GLY A 226 32.24 17.55 17.95
C GLY A 226 32.83 18.97 18.02
N GLY A 227 32.27 19.79 18.90
CA GLY A 227 32.77 21.11 19.29
C GLY A 227 31.70 21.95 19.98
N GLU A 228 31.80 22.05 21.30
CA GLU A 228 30.97 22.89 22.16
C GLU A 228 31.11 24.37 21.81
N ASN A 229 30.01 25.11 21.79
CA ASN A 229 29.97 26.43 22.46
C ASN A 229 28.52 26.92 22.71
N VAL A 230 28.34 27.39 23.93
CA VAL A 230 27.10 27.87 24.54
C VAL A 230 26.79 29.27 24.03
N ASN A 231 25.54 29.51 23.56
CA ASN A 231 24.88 30.81 23.79
C ASN A 231 23.35 30.69 23.74
N HIS A 232 22.74 31.26 24.76
CA HIS A 232 21.29 31.33 24.99
C HIS A 232 20.58 32.15 23.92
N GLY A 233 19.57 31.56 23.30
CA GLY A 233 18.59 32.24 22.45
C GLY A 233 17.48 31.24 22.14
N ASN A 234 16.35 31.39 22.82
CA ASN A 234 15.15 30.57 22.61
C ASN A 234 14.74 30.58 21.14
N ASN A 235 14.98 29.50 20.46
CA ASN A 235 14.26 29.08 19.28
C ASN A 235 14.20 27.54 19.31
N GLU A 236 13.09 27.02 19.79
CA GLU A 236 12.75 25.59 19.69
C GLU A 236 12.51 25.23 18.22
N ASN A 237 13.55 25.12 17.44
CA ASN A 237 13.55 24.35 16.22
C ASN A 237 13.84 22.87 16.59
N ASN A 238 12.83 22.20 17.12
CA ASN A 238 12.78 20.74 17.04
C ASN A 238 12.99 20.39 15.56
N GLY A 239 14.03 19.62 15.26
CA GLY A 239 14.36 19.14 13.92
C GLY A 239 13.25 18.23 13.38
N ALA A 240 12.13 18.81 13.04
CA ALA A 240 11.00 18.12 12.42
C ALA A 240 11.45 17.70 11.02
N HIS A 241 11.78 16.44 10.83
CA HIS A 241 11.91 15.86 9.51
C HIS A 241 10.63 16.18 8.72
N ALA A 242 10.79 16.61 7.46
CA ALA A 242 9.64 16.88 6.58
C ALA A 242 8.70 15.65 6.57
N PRO A 243 7.38 15.84 6.68
CA PRO A 243 6.43 14.73 6.78
C PRO A 243 6.48 13.89 5.50
N ILE A 244 6.49 12.57 5.65
CA ILE A 244 6.37 11.64 4.54
C ILE A 244 4.97 11.75 3.96
N THR A 245 4.89 12.06 2.67
CA THR A 245 3.62 12.24 1.94
C THR A 245 3.44 11.26 0.79
N HIS A 246 4.50 10.53 0.41
CA HIS A 246 4.46 9.63 -0.73
C HIS A 246 5.45 8.48 -0.58
N VAL A 247 5.14 7.37 -1.29
CA VAL A 247 5.98 6.16 -1.35
C VAL A 247 5.89 5.51 -2.73
N GLY A 248 6.96 4.85 -3.15
CA GLY A 248 7.01 4.03 -4.36
C GLY A 248 8.02 2.90 -4.23
N ILE A 249 7.98 1.95 -5.17
CA ILE A 249 8.84 0.76 -5.22
C ILE A 249 9.95 1.01 -6.22
N LEU A 250 11.20 0.87 -5.82
CA LEU A 250 12.35 0.95 -6.72
C LEU A 250 12.39 -0.28 -7.62
N ILE A 251 12.46 -0.04 -8.93
CA ILE A 251 12.72 -1.07 -9.93
C ILE A 251 14.24 -1.30 -10.00
N ASP A 252 14.97 -0.22 -9.99
CA ASP A 252 16.42 -0.15 -9.94
C ASP A 252 16.88 1.21 -9.36
N LYS A 253 18.16 1.56 -9.55
CA LYS A 253 18.75 2.81 -9.05
C LYS A 253 18.31 4.08 -9.79
N GLN A 254 17.55 3.95 -10.88
CA GLN A 254 17.14 5.06 -11.76
C GLN A 254 15.65 5.09 -12.06
N ARG A 255 14.91 4.00 -11.73
CA ARG A 255 13.49 3.86 -12.03
C ARG A 255 12.70 3.49 -10.78
N ILE A 256 11.58 4.17 -10.62
CA ILE A 256 10.61 3.92 -9.56
C ILE A 256 9.24 3.69 -10.17
N ILE A 257 8.48 2.75 -9.62
CA ILE A 257 7.06 2.61 -9.89
C ILE A 257 6.27 3.08 -8.68
N HIS A 258 5.29 3.94 -8.90
CA HIS A 258 4.50 4.54 -7.84
C HIS A 258 3.12 4.93 -8.34
N CYS A 259 2.20 5.22 -7.43
CA CYS A 259 0.85 5.71 -7.75
C CYS A 259 0.73 7.21 -7.43
N SER A 260 0.77 8.04 -8.48
CA SER A 260 0.59 9.49 -8.43
C SER A 260 -0.18 9.93 -9.67
N GLY A 261 -1.47 10.28 -9.50
CA GLY A 261 -2.46 10.40 -10.56
C GLY A 261 -2.88 9.04 -11.12
N ARG A 262 -1.95 8.17 -11.39
CA ARG A 262 -2.10 6.75 -11.75
C ARG A 262 -0.85 5.97 -11.35
N VAL A 263 -0.89 4.65 -11.43
CA VAL A 263 0.32 3.82 -11.33
C VAL A 263 1.16 4.01 -12.61
N LYS A 264 2.42 4.42 -12.43
CA LYS A 264 3.36 4.72 -13.51
C LYS A 264 4.81 4.50 -13.09
N VAL A 265 5.68 4.38 -14.08
CA VAL A 265 7.14 4.34 -13.89
C VAL A 265 7.70 5.72 -14.24
N GLU A 266 8.50 6.27 -13.34
CA GLU A 266 9.21 7.53 -13.53
C GLU A 266 10.69 7.40 -13.19
N LYS A 267 11.49 8.41 -13.54
CA LYS A 267 12.90 8.48 -13.18
C LYS A 267 13.05 8.89 -11.72
N ILE A 268 14.10 8.36 -11.08
CA ILE A 268 14.48 8.75 -9.72
C ILE A 268 15.99 8.99 -9.67
N ASP A 269 16.40 9.96 -8.87
CA ASP A 269 17.77 10.20 -8.45
C ASP A 269 17.84 10.60 -6.96
N ALA A 270 19.01 10.99 -6.49
CA ALA A 270 19.21 11.41 -5.09
C ALA A 270 18.36 12.63 -4.66
N THR A 271 17.87 13.42 -5.62
CA THR A 271 16.95 14.54 -5.36
C THR A 271 15.52 14.06 -5.13
N GLY A 272 15.08 13.09 -5.95
CA GLY A 272 13.72 12.56 -5.86
C GLY A 272 13.17 12.06 -7.20
N ILE A 273 11.83 12.09 -7.35
CA ILE A 273 11.14 11.65 -8.56
C ILE A 273 11.10 12.79 -9.58
N PHE A 274 11.64 12.55 -10.77
CA PHE A 274 11.60 13.45 -11.90
C PHE A 274 10.51 13.04 -12.89
N SER A 275 9.52 13.91 -13.11
CA SER A 275 8.39 13.69 -14.00
C SER A 275 8.49 14.53 -15.27
N ILE A 276 8.52 13.86 -16.43
CA ILE A 276 8.39 14.50 -17.74
C ILE A 276 6.93 14.90 -17.99
N GLU A 277 5.96 14.16 -17.46
CA GLU A 277 4.53 14.44 -17.61
C GLU A 277 4.11 15.74 -16.92
N GLN A 278 4.91 16.23 -15.96
CA GLN A 278 4.70 17.50 -15.27
C GLN A 278 5.47 18.67 -15.92
N ALA A 279 5.83 18.53 -17.21
CA ALA A 279 6.40 19.63 -17.95
C ALA A 279 5.40 20.79 -18.09
N ASP A 280 5.90 22.01 -17.91
CA ASP A 280 5.14 23.26 -18.05
C ASP A 280 5.95 24.33 -18.79
N ALA A 281 5.41 25.53 -18.93
CA ALA A 281 6.10 26.63 -19.60
C ALA A 281 7.42 27.03 -18.91
N LYS A 282 7.58 26.81 -17.62
CA LYS A 282 8.80 27.09 -16.84
C LYS A 282 9.77 25.92 -16.85
N HIS A 283 9.25 24.68 -16.98
CA HIS A 283 10.01 23.44 -16.93
C HIS A 283 9.66 22.56 -18.14
N PRO A 284 10.03 22.94 -19.36
CA PRO A 284 9.59 22.24 -20.58
C PRO A 284 10.16 20.82 -20.72
N GLN A 285 11.20 20.48 -19.96
CA GLN A 285 11.79 19.14 -19.94
C GLN A 285 11.28 18.25 -18.81
N GLY A 286 10.39 18.77 -17.95
CA GLY A 286 9.89 18.10 -16.74
C GLY A 286 10.40 18.73 -15.46
N GLN A 287 9.97 18.21 -14.32
CA GLN A 287 10.34 18.75 -13.00
C GLN A 287 10.34 17.66 -11.92
N TYR A 288 11.02 17.96 -10.80
CA TYR A 288 10.92 17.12 -9.61
C TYR A 288 9.56 17.30 -8.94
N THR A 289 8.87 16.20 -8.70
CA THR A 289 7.53 16.17 -8.10
C THR A 289 7.53 15.77 -6.63
N HIS A 290 8.55 15.01 -6.22
CA HIS A 290 8.69 14.47 -4.87
C HIS A 290 10.17 14.50 -4.47
N GLN A 291 10.47 14.96 -3.25
CA GLN A 291 11.84 14.98 -2.71
C GLN A 291 12.10 13.69 -1.93
N LEU A 292 13.18 12.98 -2.23
CA LEU A 292 13.58 11.74 -1.54
C LEU A 292 13.98 12.03 -0.09
N LEU A 293 13.44 11.25 0.85
CA LEU A 293 13.77 11.32 2.28
C LEU A 293 14.53 10.10 2.76
N SER A 294 14.07 8.91 2.42
CA SER A 294 14.67 7.66 2.89
C SER A 294 14.33 6.49 1.96
N ILE A 295 15.10 5.42 2.09
CA ILE A 295 14.87 4.15 1.40
C ILE A 295 14.85 3.04 2.45
N ARG A 296 13.92 2.08 2.30
CA ARG A 296 13.78 0.93 3.20
C ARG A 296 13.74 -0.38 2.41
N ARG A 297 14.38 -1.42 2.95
CA ARG A 297 14.37 -2.82 2.46
C ARG A 297 13.62 -3.71 3.41
N TYR A 298 12.78 -4.62 2.88
CA TYR A 298 11.90 -5.50 3.63
C TYR A 298 12.25 -6.98 3.49
#